data_05d94b2f3595f774eda8e34032421622
#
_entry.id   05d94b2f3595f774eda8e34032421622
#
_cell.length_a   1.000
_cell.length_b   1.000
_cell.length_c   1.000
_cell.angle_alpha   90.00
_cell.angle_beta   90.00
_cell.angle_gamma   90.00
#
_symmetry.space_group_name_H-M   'P 1'
#
loop_
_entity.id
_entity.type
_entity.pdbx_description
1 polymer ?
#
loop_
_entity_poly.entity_id
_entity_poly.type
_entity_poly.pdbx_seq_one_letter_code
_entity_poly.pdbx_strand_id
1 'polypeptide(L)'
;RQNLLGKRVDYSGRSVIVVGPELKIYQCGLPKEMAIELFKPFVMKELVANGTAHNIKNAKKMVERLQTEVWDVLEDVIKEHPVMLNRAPTLHRLGIQAFEPILVEGKAIKLHPLVCTAFNADFDGDQMAVHLPLSVEAQAECRFLLLSPNNLLKPSDGGPVAVPSQDMVLGIYYLTQERPGVKGEGKHFKNLNEAILAYENEVITLHSRITVRVTKTLPDGRTLTGNVESTLGRFLFNEIIPQDLGFVDRSIPGNELLLEVDFLVGKKQNKQILEKVINTHGATVTAEVLDKSCQHSSINTAFSSVRSAFARSQTYSRAVYIPTVSSSPVSMEISRTL
;
A
#
# COMPACT_ATOMS: atom_id res chain seq x y z
N ARG A 1 -7.71 0.64 37.70
CA ARG A 1 -7.50 0.27 36.28
C ARG A 1 -8.69 0.65 35.39
N GLN A 2 -9.93 0.57 35.90
CA GLN A 2 -11.15 0.79 35.07
C GLN A 2 -11.59 2.25 34.97
N ASN A 3 -11.20 3.12 35.90
CA ASN A 3 -11.74 4.49 35.94
C ASN A 3 -10.68 5.59 36.08
N LEU A 4 -9.46 5.28 36.55
CA LEU A 4 -8.40 6.26 36.74
C LEU A 4 -7.33 6.18 35.65
N LEU A 5 -6.79 4.99 35.36
CA LEU A 5 -5.76 4.79 34.34
C LEU A 5 -6.31 4.55 32.93
N GLY A 6 -7.61 4.41 32.79
CA GLY A 6 -8.32 4.22 31.54
C GLY A 6 -9.81 4.06 31.77
N LYS A 7 -10.59 4.32 30.76
CA LYS A 7 -12.04 4.14 30.74
C LYS A 7 -12.44 3.36 29.50
N ARG A 8 -13.62 2.75 29.54
CA ARG A 8 -14.26 2.23 28.31
C ARG A 8 -14.68 3.41 27.46
N VAL A 9 -14.45 3.29 26.16
CA VAL A 9 -14.76 4.35 25.19
C VAL A 9 -15.87 3.90 24.27
N ASP A 10 -16.76 4.83 23.91
CA ASP A 10 -17.76 4.67 22.86
C ASP A 10 -17.12 4.94 21.49
N TYR A 11 -17.88 4.74 20.41
CA TYR A 11 -17.42 4.95 19.02
C TYR A 11 -16.13 4.19 18.70
N SER A 12 -16.07 2.96 19.15
CA SER A 12 -14.97 2.04 18.90
C SER A 12 -15.49 0.68 18.47
N GLY A 13 -14.72 0.00 17.66
CA GLY A 13 -15.02 -1.35 17.19
C GLY A 13 -13.75 -2.19 17.17
N ARG A 14 -13.89 -3.48 16.95
CA ARG A 14 -12.78 -4.41 16.81
C ARG A 14 -13.12 -5.47 15.77
N SER A 15 -12.17 -5.76 14.89
CA SER A 15 -12.29 -6.83 13.91
C SER A 15 -10.95 -7.43 13.55
N VAL A 16 -10.99 -8.57 12.88
CA VAL A 16 -9.81 -9.21 12.29
C VAL A 16 -9.28 -8.35 11.15
N ILE A 17 -7.97 -8.36 10.94
CA ILE A 17 -7.31 -7.67 9.85
C ILE A 17 -7.01 -8.62 8.70
N VAL A 18 -7.09 -8.10 7.47
CA VAL A 18 -6.68 -8.78 6.25
C VAL A 18 -5.84 -7.84 5.39
N VAL A 19 -5.05 -8.41 4.50
CA VAL A 19 -4.20 -7.63 3.61
C VAL A 19 -5.04 -6.86 2.59
N GLY A 20 -4.69 -5.59 2.36
CA GLY A 20 -5.27 -4.73 1.34
C GLY A 20 -4.17 -4.08 0.49
N PRO A 21 -3.60 -4.80 -0.49
CA PRO A 21 -2.50 -4.28 -1.31
C PRO A 21 -2.96 -3.17 -2.28
N GLU A 22 -4.25 -3.06 -2.53
CA GLU A 22 -4.87 -2.02 -3.34
C GLU A 22 -4.98 -0.66 -2.64
N LEU A 23 -4.87 -0.65 -1.31
CA LEU A 23 -4.95 0.56 -0.50
C LEU A 23 -3.67 1.40 -0.65
N LYS A 24 -3.81 2.71 -0.47
CA LYS A 24 -2.67 3.58 -0.26
C LYS A 24 -2.22 3.52 1.19
N ILE A 25 -0.99 3.90 1.47
CA ILE A 25 -0.39 3.79 2.81
C ILE A 25 -1.17 4.56 3.88
N TYR A 26 -1.87 5.62 3.50
CA TYR A 26 -2.71 6.42 4.40
C TYR A 26 -4.16 5.93 4.50
N GLN A 27 -4.54 4.88 3.77
CA GLN A 27 -5.89 4.35 3.71
C GLN A 27 -6.05 3.06 4.50
N CYS A 28 -7.24 2.83 5.03
CA CYS A 28 -7.66 1.56 5.59
C CYS A 28 -9.03 1.16 5.05
N GLY A 29 -9.25 -0.13 4.86
CA GLY A 29 -10.56 -0.64 4.47
C GLY A 29 -11.40 -0.92 5.71
N LEU A 30 -12.49 -0.18 5.89
CA LEU A 30 -13.41 -0.35 7.00
C LEU A 30 -14.66 -1.12 6.55
N PRO A 31 -15.04 -2.23 7.22
CA PRO A 31 -16.27 -2.95 6.90
C PRO A 31 -17.50 -2.06 6.95
N LYS A 32 -18.36 -2.13 5.95
CA LYS A 32 -19.57 -1.30 5.85
C LYS A 32 -20.46 -1.37 7.09
N GLU A 33 -20.67 -2.57 7.64
CA GLU A 33 -21.46 -2.78 8.86
C GLU A 33 -20.85 -2.07 10.08
N MET A 34 -19.52 -2.08 10.20
CA MET A 34 -18.81 -1.38 11.27
C MET A 34 -18.85 0.13 11.07
N ALA A 35 -18.65 0.59 9.84
CA ALA A 35 -18.67 2.01 9.51
C ALA A 35 -20.02 2.66 9.86
N ILE A 36 -21.13 2.04 9.53
CA ILE A 36 -22.47 2.57 9.83
C ILE A 36 -22.70 2.76 11.33
N GLU A 37 -22.25 1.80 12.14
CA GLU A 37 -22.42 1.92 13.61
C GLU A 37 -21.48 2.98 14.21
N LEU A 38 -20.23 3.06 13.74
CA LEU A 38 -19.27 4.06 14.21
C LEU A 38 -19.70 5.49 13.84
N PHE A 39 -20.09 5.70 12.59
CA PHE A 39 -20.45 7.01 12.04
C PHE A 39 -21.93 7.37 12.20
N LYS A 40 -22.72 6.54 12.88
CA LYS A 40 -24.17 6.71 13.05
C LYS A 40 -24.62 8.13 13.39
N PRO A 41 -24.05 8.85 14.40
CA PRO A 41 -24.48 10.21 14.72
C PRO A 41 -24.16 11.21 13.62
N PHE A 42 -23.05 11.06 12.92
CA PHE A 42 -22.65 11.94 11.82
C PHE A 42 -23.55 11.75 10.61
N VAL A 43 -23.85 10.51 10.25
CA VAL A 43 -24.79 10.18 9.17
C VAL A 43 -26.20 10.69 9.48
N MET A 44 -26.68 10.50 10.72
CA MET A 44 -27.99 11.03 11.11
C MET A 44 -28.05 12.56 11.04
N LYS A 45 -26.99 13.26 11.44
CA LYS A 45 -26.87 14.71 11.31
C LYS A 45 -26.96 15.13 9.86
N GLU A 46 -26.22 14.49 8.98
CA GLU A 46 -26.14 14.83 7.57
C GLU A 46 -27.43 14.51 6.81
N LEU A 47 -28.09 13.39 7.12
CA LEU A 47 -29.42 13.05 6.57
C LEU A 47 -30.49 14.11 6.89
N VAL A 48 -30.42 14.70 8.07
CA VAL A 48 -31.34 15.80 8.46
C VAL A 48 -30.94 17.10 7.80
N ALA A 49 -29.64 17.41 7.70
CA ALA A 49 -29.12 18.61 7.06
C ALA A 49 -29.45 18.64 5.56
N ASN A 50 -29.33 17.51 4.88
CA ASN A 50 -29.66 17.35 3.46
C ASN A 50 -31.17 17.28 3.16
N GLY A 51 -32.02 17.33 4.21
CA GLY A 51 -33.48 17.28 4.06
C GLY A 51 -34.05 15.89 3.69
N THR A 52 -33.21 14.85 3.59
CA THR A 52 -33.63 13.48 3.29
C THR A 52 -34.45 12.90 4.44
N ALA A 53 -34.14 13.29 5.68
CA ALA A 53 -34.88 12.93 6.86
C ALA A 53 -35.53 14.17 7.50
N HIS A 54 -36.83 14.14 7.77
CA HIS A 54 -37.55 15.26 8.39
C HIS A 54 -37.17 15.50 9.86
N ASN A 55 -36.69 14.49 10.57
CA ASN A 55 -36.28 14.61 11.97
C ASN A 55 -35.30 13.45 12.32
N ILE A 56 -34.63 13.59 13.48
CA ILE A 56 -33.66 12.63 13.99
C ILE A 56 -34.29 11.22 14.18
N LYS A 57 -35.55 11.11 14.59
CA LYS A 57 -36.23 9.80 14.73
C LYS A 57 -36.42 9.11 13.39
N ASN A 58 -36.67 9.86 12.33
CA ASN A 58 -36.77 9.33 10.97
C ASN A 58 -35.38 8.92 10.46
N ALA A 59 -34.39 9.79 10.62
CA ALA A 59 -33.00 9.46 10.27
C ALA A 59 -32.52 8.17 10.96
N LYS A 60 -32.79 7.99 12.24
CA LYS A 60 -32.48 6.77 12.98
C LYS A 60 -33.13 5.53 12.36
N LYS A 61 -34.42 5.61 12.00
CA LYS A 61 -35.13 4.50 11.34
C LYS A 61 -34.56 4.18 9.94
N MET A 62 -34.13 5.20 9.18
CA MET A 62 -33.51 5.03 7.88
C MET A 62 -32.17 4.29 8.02
N VAL A 63 -31.33 4.69 8.98
CA VAL A 63 -30.04 4.01 9.28
C VAL A 63 -30.27 2.57 9.74
N GLU A 64 -31.22 2.31 10.65
CA GLU A 64 -31.56 0.96 11.11
C GLU A 64 -32.10 0.05 10.00
N ARG A 65 -32.72 0.62 8.96
CA ARG A 65 -33.22 -0.12 7.80
C ARG A 65 -32.23 -0.22 6.64
N LEU A 66 -31.05 0.38 6.79
CA LEU A 66 -29.97 0.36 5.79
C LEU A 66 -30.45 0.79 4.40
N GLN A 67 -31.21 1.91 4.33
CA GLN A 67 -31.70 2.44 3.06
C GLN A 67 -30.55 2.90 2.16
N THR A 68 -30.77 2.92 0.85
CA THR A 68 -29.75 3.26 -0.15
C THR A 68 -29.13 4.64 0.07
N GLU A 69 -29.95 5.62 0.41
CA GLU A 69 -29.53 7.00 0.66
C GLU A 69 -28.57 7.13 1.86
N VAL A 70 -28.64 6.18 2.79
CA VAL A 70 -27.73 6.14 3.95
C VAL A 70 -26.30 5.82 3.53
N TRP A 71 -26.12 4.98 2.51
CA TRP A 71 -24.80 4.61 2.00
C TRP A 71 -24.12 5.76 1.29
N ASP A 72 -24.84 6.53 0.50
CA ASP A 72 -24.32 7.71 -0.19
C ASP A 72 -23.84 8.76 0.80
N VAL A 73 -24.66 9.05 1.83
CA VAL A 73 -24.29 9.99 2.89
C VAL A 73 -23.13 9.46 3.74
N LEU A 74 -23.09 8.15 4.02
CA LEU A 74 -21.98 7.55 4.75
C LEU A 74 -20.65 7.70 3.99
N GLU A 75 -20.66 7.48 2.68
CA GLU A 75 -19.47 7.64 1.84
C GLU A 75 -18.94 9.08 1.88
N ASP A 76 -19.83 10.07 1.84
CA ASP A 76 -19.44 11.48 1.92
C ASP A 76 -18.89 11.86 3.30
N VAL A 77 -19.52 11.39 4.38
CA VAL A 77 -19.06 11.63 5.75
C VAL A 77 -17.69 11.01 6.02
N ILE A 78 -17.41 9.86 5.46
CA ILE A 78 -16.14 9.14 5.66
C ILE A 78 -14.97 9.84 4.98
N LYS A 79 -15.15 10.45 3.83
CA LYS A 79 -14.07 11.08 3.02
C LYS A 79 -13.21 12.07 3.80
N GLU A 80 -13.81 12.76 4.78
CA GLU A 80 -13.10 13.78 5.55
C GLU A 80 -12.86 13.42 7.02
N HIS A 81 -13.16 12.19 7.41
CA HIS A 81 -13.13 11.80 8.82
C HIS A 81 -12.11 10.66 9.05
N PRO A 82 -10.88 10.97 9.52
CA PRO A 82 -9.90 9.95 9.79
C PRO A 82 -10.33 9.04 10.95
N VAL A 83 -9.91 7.78 10.92
CA VAL A 83 -10.09 6.82 12.01
C VAL A 83 -8.74 6.40 12.57
N MET A 84 -8.67 6.09 13.85
CA MET A 84 -7.46 5.54 14.47
C MET A 84 -7.56 4.03 14.55
N LEU A 85 -6.49 3.35 14.13
CA LEU A 85 -6.31 1.92 14.32
C LEU A 85 -5.30 1.67 15.43
N ASN A 86 -5.59 0.69 16.28
CA ASN A 86 -4.70 0.25 17.36
C ASN A 86 -4.60 -1.27 17.35
N ARG A 87 -3.36 -1.79 17.51
CA ARG A 87 -3.11 -3.19 17.81
C ARG A 87 -2.53 -3.33 19.21
N ALA A 88 -3.17 -4.13 20.05
CA ALA A 88 -2.64 -4.48 21.36
C ALA A 88 -1.67 -5.69 21.26
N PRO A 89 -0.56 -5.71 22.01
CA PRO A 89 -0.12 -4.67 22.96
C PRO A 89 0.51 -3.46 22.25
N THR A 90 0.20 -2.25 22.73
CA THR A 90 0.79 -1.01 22.21
C THR A 90 2.15 -0.78 22.85
N LEU A 91 3.21 -1.21 22.19
CA LEU A 91 4.59 -1.16 22.72
C LEU A 91 5.27 0.20 22.50
N HIS A 92 4.87 0.92 21.47
CA HIS A 92 5.41 2.22 21.10
C HIS A 92 4.36 3.07 20.38
N ARG A 93 4.63 4.35 20.14
CA ARG A 93 3.69 5.30 19.56
C ARG A 93 3.12 4.88 18.19
N LEU A 94 3.86 4.12 17.39
CA LEU A 94 3.41 3.66 16.08
C LEU A 94 2.38 2.51 16.14
N GLY A 95 2.11 1.97 17.34
CA GLY A 95 1.03 1.02 17.57
C GLY A 95 -0.37 1.65 17.54
N ILE A 96 -0.45 2.99 17.42
CA ILE A 96 -1.66 3.75 17.14
C ILE A 96 -1.37 4.69 15.98
N GLN A 97 -2.09 4.54 14.88
CA GLN A 97 -1.98 5.40 13.71
C GLN A 97 -3.36 5.75 13.16
N ALA A 98 -3.45 6.90 12.52
CA ALA A 98 -4.66 7.34 11.84
C ALA A 98 -4.62 6.97 10.34
N PHE A 99 -5.79 6.70 9.81
CA PHE A 99 -5.99 6.35 8.41
C PHE A 99 -7.27 7.01 7.89
N GLU A 100 -7.33 7.26 6.60
CA GLU A 100 -8.56 7.60 5.90
C GLU A 100 -9.31 6.32 5.56
N PRO A 101 -10.55 6.15 6.08
CA PRO A 101 -11.30 4.93 5.85
C PRO A 101 -11.90 4.88 4.45
N ILE A 102 -11.87 3.70 3.84
CA ILE A 102 -12.58 3.34 2.62
C ILE A 102 -13.54 2.20 2.96
N LEU A 103 -14.76 2.27 2.44
CA LEU A 103 -15.74 1.21 2.65
C LEU A 103 -15.36 -0.05 1.87
N VAL A 104 -15.34 -1.17 2.59
CA VAL A 104 -15.07 -2.49 1.99
C VAL A 104 -16.16 -3.47 2.35
N GLU A 105 -16.38 -4.41 1.43
CA GLU A 105 -17.28 -5.54 1.67
C GLU A 105 -16.62 -6.55 2.61
N GLY A 106 -17.45 -7.28 3.37
CA GLY A 106 -17.00 -8.27 4.34
C GLY A 106 -16.98 -7.75 5.77
N LYS A 107 -16.34 -8.48 6.68
CA LYS A 107 -16.32 -8.19 8.13
C LYS A 107 -14.92 -7.88 8.67
N ALA A 108 -13.90 -8.00 7.83
CA ALA A 108 -12.51 -7.79 8.20
C ALA A 108 -12.03 -6.40 7.78
N ILE A 109 -11.18 -5.79 8.61
CA ILE A 109 -10.50 -4.54 8.30
C ILE A 109 -9.39 -4.82 7.31
N LYS A 110 -9.35 -4.11 6.17
CA LYS A 110 -8.22 -4.17 5.25
C LYS A 110 -7.13 -3.21 5.68
N LEU A 111 -5.91 -3.71 5.74
CA LEU A 111 -4.73 -2.94 6.16
C LEU A 111 -3.65 -3.01 5.09
N HIS A 112 -3.00 -1.86 4.84
CA HIS A 112 -1.88 -1.80 3.92
C HIS A 112 -0.69 -2.61 4.46
N PRO A 113 -0.07 -3.49 3.66
CA PRO A 113 0.97 -4.41 4.14
C PRO A 113 2.22 -3.71 4.73
N LEU A 114 2.59 -2.53 4.25
CA LEU A 114 3.78 -1.80 4.75
C LEU A 114 3.63 -1.28 6.18
N VAL A 115 2.42 -1.03 6.67
CA VAL A 115 2.21 -0.56 8.05
C VAL A 115 2.20 -1.69 9.07
N CYS A 116 2.12 -2.95 8.64
CA CYS A 116 2.14 -4.11 9.53
C CYS A 116 3.39 -4.16 10.41
N THR A 117 4.54 -3.75 9.88
CA THR A 117 5.79 -3.66 10.66
C THR A 117 5.69 -2.69 11.82
N ALA A 118 5.02 -1.55 11.64
CA ALA A 118 4.81 -0.55 12.68
C ALA A 118 3.87 -1.07 13.79
N PHE A 119 2.82 -1.79 13.44
CA PHE A 119 1.90 -2.40 14.38
C PHE A 119 2.40 -3.73 14.97
N ASN A 120 3.48 -4.29 14.44
CA ASN A 120 3.91 -5.68 14.69
C ASN A 120 2.74 -6.66 14.48
N ALA A 121 2.01 -6.47 13.37
CA ALA A 121 0.81 -7.23 13.02
C ALA A 121 1.10 -8.20 11.87
N ASP A 122 0.42 -9.33 11.90
CA ASP A 122 0.37 -10.30 10.81
C ASP A 122 -1.09 -10.68 10.50
N PHE A 123 -1.29 -11.39 9.40
CA PHE A 123 -2.62 -11.72 8.90
C PHE A 123 -3.03 -13.17 9.23
N ASP A 124 -2.59 -13.68 10.37
CA ASP A 124 -2.88 -15.04 10.88
C ASP A 124 -4.12 -15.13 11.78
N GLY A 125 -4.85 -14.03 11.91
CA GLY A 125 -6.01 -13.90 12.79
C GLY A 125 -5.91 -12.75 13.78
N ASP A 126 -4.89 -11.90 13.64
CA ASP A 126 -4.75 -10.68 14.42
C ASP A 126 -5.97 -9.79 14.31
N GLN A 127 -6.31 -9.13 15.41
CA GLN A 127 -7.40 -8.16 15.50
C GLN A 127 -6.86 -6.77 15.82
N MET A 128 -7.52 -5.76 15.25
CA MET A 128 -7.25 -4.36 15.55
C MET A 128 -8.50 -3.65 16.06
N ALA A 129 -8.29 -2.72 16.96
CA ALA A 129 -9.34 -1.79 17.41
C ALA A 129 -9.38 -0.58 16.50
N VAL A 130 -10.60 -0.11 16.21
CA VAL A 130 -10.88 1.13 15.48
C VAL A 130 -11.48 2.12 16.44
N HIS A 131 -11.00 3.35 16.41
CA HIS A 131 -11.52 4.45 17.22
C HIS A 131 -11.86 5.64 16.35
N LEU A 132 -13.00 6.27 16.60
CA LEU A 132 -13.46 7.42 15.85
C LEU A 132 -13.20 8.72 16.65
N PRO A 133 -12.35 9.65 16.18
CA PRO A 133 -12.21 10.97 16.80
C PRO A 133 -13.49 11.79 16.59
N LEU A 134 -14.06 12.33 17.67
CA LEU A 134 -15.35 13.00 17.63
C LEU A 134 -15.24 14.51 17.43
N SER A 135 -14.27 15.17 18.09
CA SER A 135 -14.08 16.61 17.99
C SER A 135 -13.22 17.01 16.79
N VAL A 136 -13.39 18.24 16.32
CA VAL A 136 -12.61 18.78 15.19
C VAL A 136 -11.12 18.85 15.54
N GLU A 137 -10.80 19.18 16.79
CA GLU A 137 -9.43 19.22 17.30
C GLU A 137 -8.78 17.82 17.26
N ALA A 138 -9.51 16.80 17.72
CA ALA A 138 -9.04 15.42 17.68
C ALA A 138 -8.85 14.91 16.23
N GLN A 139 -9.72 15.30 15.31
CA GLN A 139 -9.58 14.99 13.90
C GLN A 139 -8.36 15.68 13.29
N ALA A 140 -8.10 16.94 13.66
CA ALA A 140 -6.93 17.69 13.23
C ALA A 140 -5.63 17.03 13.74
N GLU A 141 -5.57 16.63 15.01
CA GLU A 141 -4.43 15.89 15.56
C GLU A 141 -4.22 14.56 14.86
N CYS A 142 -5.29 13.83 14.54
CA CYS A 142 -5.20 12.59 13.76
C CYS A 142 -4.58 12.84 12.39
N ARG A 143 -4.96 13.91 11.69
CA ARG A 143 -4.40 14.24 10.38
C ARG A 143 -2.95 14.70 10.43
N PHE A 144 -2.60 15.59 11.36
CA PHE A 144 -1.27 16.19 11.40
C PHE A 144 -0.23 15.34 12.10
N LEU A 145 -0.61 14.61 13.16
CA LEU A 145 0.34 13.87 13.99
C LEU A 145 0.29 12.36 13.78
N LEU A 146 -0.91 11.78 13.66
CA LEU A 146 -1.10 10.33 13.70
C LEU A 146 -1.25 9.68 12.33
N LEU A 147 -1.45 10.44 11.25
CA LEU A 147 -1.62 9.86 9.91
C LEU A 147 -0.37 9.04 9.53
N SER A 148 -0.60 7.87 8.93
CA SER A 148 0.48 6.92 8.63
C SER A 148 1.67 7.51 7.85
N PRO A 149 1.50 8.35 6.80
CA PRO A 149 2.62 8.99 6.12
C PRO A 149 3.51 9.86 7.02
N ASN A 150 2.97 10.44 8.07
CA ASN A 150 3.73 11.27 9.00
C ASN A 150 4.54 10.44 10.01
N ASN A 151 4.35 9.13 10.04
CA ASN A 151 4.96 8.20 10.99
C ASN A 151 5.82 7.14 10.29
N LEU A 152 6.53 7.52 9.23
CA LEU A 152 7.39 6.61 8.46
C LEU A 152 8.74 6.33 9.12
N LEU A 153 9.14 7.09 10.15
CA LEU A 153 10.42 6.96 10.84
C LEU A 153 10.28 6.26 12.20
N LYS A 154 11.21 5.38 12.50
CA LYS A 154 11.32 4.74 13.82
C LYS A 154 11.75 5.75 14.87
N PRO A 155 11.13 5.75 16.05
CA PRO A 155 11.55 6.63 17.14
C PRO A 155 12.89 6.21 17.77
N SER A 156 13.38 5.00 17.53
CA SER A 156 14.62 4.46 18.13
C SER A 156 15.89 4.91 17.41
N ASP A 157 15.90 4.80 16.08
CA ASP A 157 17.08 4.99 15.23
C ASP A 157 16.88 6.02 14.12
N GLY A 158 15.68 6.60 14.01
CA GLY A 158 15.33 7.52 12.92
C GLY A 158 15.28 6.87 11.53
N GLY A 159 15.48 5.57 11.43
CA GLY A 159 15.42 4.86 10.17
C GLY A 159 13.98 4.63 9.70
N PRO A 160 13.73 4.31 8.41
CA PRO A 160 12.40 4.05 7.90
C PRO A 160 11.80 2.80 8.55
N VAL A 161 10.51 2.89 8.93
CA VAL A 161 9.70 1.77 9.46
C VAL A 161 9.03 1.01 8.33
N ALA A 162 8.36 1.75 7.44
CA ALA A 162 7.70 1.19 6.28
C ALA A 162 8.74 0.88 5.19
N VAL A 163 9.21 -0.33 5.18
CA VAL A 163 10.17 -0.83 4.17
C VAL A 163 9.57 -2.05 3.50
N PRO A 164 9.64 -2.16 2.17
CA PRO A 164 9.23 -3.37 1.47
C PRO A 164 9.85 -4.62 2.10
N SER A 165 9.03 -5.64 2.31
CA SER A 165 9.42 -6.88 2.98
C SER A 165 8.96 -8.09 2.19
N GLN A 166 9.52 -9.26 2.50
CA GLN A 166 9.11 -10.54 1.92
C GLN A 166 9.01 -10.49 0.39
N ASP A 167 7.83 -10.77 -0.16
CA ASP A 167 7.57 -10.86 -1.59
C ASP A 167 7.83 -9.55 -2.35
N MET A 168 7.65 -8.40 -1.68
CA MET A 168 7.95 -7.10 -2.30
C MET A 168 9.45 -6.95 -2.56
N VAL A 169 10.31 -7.36 -1.61
CA VAL A 169 11.77 -7.36 -1.82
C VAL A 169 12.15 -8.32 -2.94
N LEU A 170 11.52 -9.49 -2.99
CA LEU A 170 11.76 -10.47 -4.04
C LEU A 170 11.35 -9.91 -5.42
N GLY A 171 10.21 -9.23 -5.50
CA GLY A 171 9.74 -8.58 -6.73
C GLY A 171 10.70 -7.50 -7.22
N ILE A 172 11.16 -6.61 -6.34
CA ILE A 172 12.13 -5.55 -6.68
C ILE A 172 13.49 -6.15 -7.05
N TYR A 173 13.95 -7.16 -6.31
CA TYR A 173 15.18 -7.89 -6.65
C TYR A 173 15.11 -8.50 -8.05
N TYR A 174 14.02 -9.19 -8.36
CA TYR A 174 13.78 -9.77 -9.67
C TYR A 174 13.74 -8.71 -10.77
N LEU A 175 13.06 -7.60 -10.54
CA LEU A 175 12.95 -6.49 -11.49
C LEU A 175 14.33 -5.87 -11.82
N THR A 176 15.20 -5.72 -10.81
CA THR A 176 16.51 -5.07 -10.95
C THR A 176 17.64 -6.03 -11.33
N GLN A 177 17.35 -7.34 -11.44
CA GLN A 177 18.34 -8.36 -11.83
C GLN A 177 18.72 -8.20 -13.31
N GLU A 178 20.01 -8.32 -13.59
CA GLU A 178 20.56 -8.41 -14.93
C GLU A 178 20.93 -9.86 -15.23
N ARG A 179 20.65 -10.34 -16.43
CA ARG A 179 21.03 -11.67 -16.90
C ARG A 179 21.66 -11.54 -18.28
N PRO A 180 22.96 -11.88 -18.43
CA PRO A 180 23.62 -11.88 -19.73
C PRO A 180 23.12 -13.05 -20.60
N GLY A 181 23.16 -12.89 -21.92
CA GLY A 181 22.78 -13.91 -22.87
C GLY A 181 21.29 -14.17 -23.02
N VAL A 182 20.42 -13.28 -22.53
CA VAL A 182 18.97 -13.42 -22.70
C VAL A 182 18.49 -12.78 -23.99
N LYS A 183 17.29 -13.20 -24.42
CA LYS A 183 16.66 -12.72 -25.66
C LYS A 183 16.55 -11.19 -25.68
N GLY A 184 17.01 -10.56 -26.74
CA GLY A 184 16.90 -9.12 -26.98
C GLY A 184 18.00 -8.26 -26.37
N GLU A 185 19.10 -8.83 -25.92
CA GLU A 185 20.27 -8.11 -25.46
C GLU A 185 20.86 -7.23 -26.59
N GLY A 186 21.32 -6.01 -26.25
CA GLY A 186 21.95 -5.06 -27.14
C GLY A 186 20.99 -4.32 -28.07
N LYS A 187 19.68 -4.45 -27.93
CA LYS A 187 18.70 -3.71 -28.73
C LYS A 187 18.61 -2.25 -28.31
N HIS A 188 18.38 -1.37 -29.31
CA HIS A 188 18.22 0.05 -29.13
C HIS A 188 16.77 0.47 -29.32
N PHE A 189 16.26 1.33 -28.43
CA PHE A 189 14.89 1.84 -28.45
C PHE A 189 14.87 3.36 -28.41
N LYS A 190 13.92 3.95 -29.15
CA LYS A 190 13.74 5.39 -29.22
C LYS A 190 13.24 6.00 -27.91
N ASN A 191 12.46 5.25 -27.15
CA ASN A 191 11.90 5.67 -25.85
C ASN A 191 11.55 4.43 -25.01
N LEU A 192 11.23 4.65 -23.73
CA LEU A 192 10.87 3.58 -22.82
C LEU A 192 9.56 2.86 -23.23
N ASN A 193 8.57 3.58 -23.77
CA ASN A 193 7.30 2.97 -24.21
C ASN A 193 7.52 1.97 -25.35
N GLU A 194 8.43 2.24 -26.27
CA GLU A 194 8.80 1.28 -27.33
C GLU A 194 9.45 0.02 -26.74
N ALA A 195 10.29 0.18 -25.71
CA ALA A 195 10.89 -0.96 -25.03
C ALA A 195 9.83 -1.78 -24.26
N ILE A 196 8.82 -1.15 -23.65
CA ILE A 196 7.70 -1.82 -23.01
C ILE A 196 6.87 -2.61 -24.04
N LEU A 197 6.55 -2.02 -25.19
CA LEU A 197 5.86 -2.73 -26.27
C LEU A 197 6.67 -3.91 -26.80
N ALA A 198 7.99 -3.77 -26.89
CA ALA A 198 8.87 -4.88 -27.29
C ALA A 198 8.89 -6.01 -26.24
N TYR A 199 8.76 -5.68 -24.97
CA TYR A 199 8.61 -6.65 -23.88
C TYR A 199 7.27 -7.38 -23.96
N GLU A 200 6.16 -6.65 -24.15
CA GLU A 200 4.81 -7.24 -24.31
C GLU A 200 4.74 -8.21 -25.51
N ASN A 201 5.47 -7.89 -26.59
CA ASN A 201 5.61 -8.76 -27.76
C ASN A 201 6.69 -9.85 -27.57
N GLU A 202 7.19 -10.06 -26.37
CA GLU A 202 8.24 -11.05 -26.06
C GLU A 202 9.52 -10.93 -26.90
N VAL A 203 9.83 -9.73 -27.42
CA VAL A 203 11.04 -9.46 -28.21
C VAL A 203 12.27 -9.28 -27.32
N ILE A 204 12.05 -8.77 -26.10
CA ILE A 204 13.05 -8.59 -25.03
C ILE A 204 12.53 -9.16 -23.72
N THR A 205 13.39 -9.30 -22.74
CA THR A 205 13.04 -9.68 -21.36
C THR A 205 13.30 -8.52 -20.40
N LEU A 206 12.76 -8.60 -19.18
CA LEU A 206 13.02 -7.59 -18.13
C LEU A 206 14.50 -7.46 -17.77
N HIS A 207 15.27 -8.54 -17.95
CA HIS A 207 16.66 -8.67 -17.54
C HIS A 207 17.66 -8.42 -18.69
N SER A 208 17.14 -8.20 -19.92
CA SER A 208 17.96 -7.93 -21.10
C SER A 208 18.59 -6.56 -20.98
N ARG A 209 19.91 -6.47 -21.22
CA ARG A 209 20.62 -5.21 -21.32
C ARG A 209 20.26 -4.52 -22.64
N ILE A 210 19.65 -3.37 -22.57
CA ILE A 210 19.12 -2.61 -23.70
C ILE A 210 19.60 -1.16 -23.63
N THR A 211 19.59 -0.48 -24.76
CA THR A 211 19.88 0.95 -24.84
C THR A 211 18.59 1.71 -25.14
N VAL A 212 18.24 2.65 -24.28
CA VAL A 212 17.06 3.50 -24.45
C VAL A 212 17.49 4.95 -24.58
N ARG A 213 16.92 5.67 -25.53
CA ARG A 213 17.11 7.10 -25.66
C ARG A 213 16.25 7.83 -24.63
N VAL A 214 16.90 8.50 -23.70
CA VAL A 214 16.27 9.25 -22.61
C VAL A 214 16.42 10.74 -22.89
N THR A 215 15.35 11.50 -22.67
CA THR A 215 15.36 12.96 -22.72
C THR A 215 15.02 13.47 -21.32
N LYS A 216 15.91 14.29 -20.76
CA LYS A 216 15.75 14.87 -19.43
C LYS A 216 15.93 16.37 -19.46
N THR A 217 15.05 17.10 -18.80
CA THR A 217 15.19 18.55 -18.59
C THR A 217 15.95 18.77 -17.29
N LEU A 218 17.08 19.45 -17.38
CA LEU A 218 17.91 19.83 -16.25
C LEU A 218 17.27 20.99 -15.46
N PRO A 219 17.67 21.22 -14.20
CA PRO A 219 17.25 22.38 -13.42
C PRO A 219 17.51 23.72 -14.10
N ASP A 220 18.54 23.79 -14.97
CA ASP A 220 18.90 24.96 -15.78
C ASP A 220 17.95 25.22 -16.95
N GLY A 221 16.89 24.41 -17.12
CA GLY A 221 15.96 24.48 -18.26
C GLY A 221 16.51 23.91 -19.57
N ARG A 222 17.76 23.42 -19.61
CA ARG A 222 18.33 22.75 -20.79
C ARG A 222 17.80 21.32 -20.90
N THR A 223 17.43 20.93 -22.11
CA THR A 223 16.98 19.55 -22.40
C THR A 223 18.15 18.76 -22.97
N LEU A 224 18.57 17.75 -22.23
CA LEU A 224 19.57 16.80 -22.70
C LEU A 224 18.89 15.54 -23.21
N THR A 225 19.39 15.04 -24.33
CA THR A 225 18.96 13.78 -24.92
C THR A 225 20.17 12.89 -25.14
N GLY A 226 20.14 11.68 -24.69
CA GLY A 226 21.24 10.72 -24.87
C GLY A 226 20.77 9.29 -24.72
N ASN A 227 21.66 8.38 -25.04
CA ASN A 227 21.40 6.95 -24.92
C ASN A 227 21.90 6.46 -23.57
N VAL A 228 21.03 5.76 -22.84
CA VAL A 228 21.35 5.14 -21.55
C VAL A 228 21.24 3.65 -21.71
N GLU A 229 22.26 2.94 -21.26
CA GLU A 229 22.32 1.48 -21.29
C GLU A 229 21.99 0.92 -19.91
N SER A 230 20.94 0.11 -19.82
CA SER A 230 20.52 -0.59 -18.59
C SER A 230 19.52 -1.70 -18.93
N THR A 231 18.95 -2.38 -17.93
CA THR A 231 17.86 -3.35 -18.16
C THR A 231 16.50 -2.67 -18.15
N LEU A 232 15.52 -3.26 -18.87
CA LEU A 232 14.15 -2.73 -18.87
C LEU A 232 13.58 -2.65 -17.45
N GLY A 233 13.84 -3.67 -16.62
CA GLY A 233 13.37 -3.66 -15.24
C GLY A 233 13.93 -2.51 -14.39
N ARG A 234 15.21 -2.14 -14.59
CA ARG A 234 15.80 -0.98 -13.91
C ARG A 234 15.22 0.34 -14.40
N PHE A 235 14.93 0.48 -15.70
CA PHE A 235 14.22 1.64 -16.22
C PHE A 235 12.85 1.82 -15.54
N LEU A 236 12.05 0.75 -15.46
CA LEU A 236 10.75 0.76 -14.80
C LEU A 236 10.86 1.10 -13.30
N PHE A 237 11.86 0.58 -12.61
CA PHE A 237 12.09 0.88 -11.20
C PHE A 237 12.50 2.34 -10.98
N ASN A 238 13.34 2.90 -11.87
CA ASN A 238 13.75 4.30 -11.79
C ASN A 238 12.64 5.30 -12.14
N GLU A 239 11.58 4.88 -12.83
CA GLU A 239 10.39 5.72 -13.07
C GLU A 239 9.62 6.01 -11.78
N ILE A 240 9.70 5.08 -10.81
CA ILE A 240 9.03 5.23 -9.50
C ILE A 240 9.84 6.14 -8.58
N ILE A 241 11.16 6.12 -8.67
CA ILE A 241 12.09 6.75 -7.73
C ILE A 241 12.50 8.13 -8.23
N PRO A 242 12.53 9.16 -7.34
CA PRO A 242 13.12 10.45 -7.67
C PRO A 242 14.56 10.31 -8.17
N GLN A 243 14.92 11.08 -9.18
CA GLN A 243 16.22 10.96 -9.86
C GLN A 243 17.27 11.97 -9.36
N ASP A 244 17.21 12.33 -8.08
CA ASP A 244 18.10 13.32 -7.41
C ASP A 244 18.55 12.84 -6.01
N LEU A 245 18.60 11.53 -5.82
CA LEU A 245 18.95 10.91 -4.54
C LEU A 245 20.46 10.90 -4.25
N GLY A 246 21.31 11.24 -5.24
CA GLY A 246 22.75 11.29 -5.09
C GLY A 246 23.43 9.92 -4.99
N PHE A 247 22.89 8.91 -5.67
CA PHE A 247 23.62 7.66 -5.94
C PHE A 247 24.56 7.82 -7.13
N VAL A 248 24.20 8.72 -8.06
CA VAL A 248 25.01 9.09 -9.21
C VAL A 248 25.51 10.52 -9.01
N ASP A 249 26.82 10.72 -9.11
CA ASP A 249 27.41 12.06 -9.10
C ASP A 249 27.16 12.76 -10.44
N ARG A 250 26.19 13.67 -10.44
CA ARG A 250 25.78 14.44 -11.60
C ARG A 250 26.65 15.66 -11.88
N SER A 251 27.64 15.92 -11.01
CA SER A 251 28.65 16.98 -11.26
C SER A 251 29.64 16.58 -12.36
N ILE A 252 29.75 15.29 -12.65
CA ILE A 252 30.64 14.75 -13.66
C ILE A 252 29.94 14.84 -15.03
N PRO A 253 30.52 15.53 -16.02
CA PRO A 253 29.96 15.56 -17.35
C PRO A 253 29.78 14.18 -17.95
N GLY A 254 28.60 13.89 -18.48
CA GLY A 254 28.25 12.58 -19.03
C GLY A 254 27.38 11.71 -18.10
N ASN A 255 27.30 12.04 -16.80
CA ASN A 255 26.49 11.29 -15.84
C ASN A 255 25.06 11.87 -15.68
N GLU A 256 24.73 12.97 -16.36
CA GLU A 256 23.46 13.70 -16.18
C GLU A 256 22.24 12.83 -16.50
N LEU A 257 22.38 11.93 -17.47
CA LEU A 257 21.30 11.06 -17.96
C LEU A 257 21.27 9.69 -17.30
N LEU A 258 22.30 9.30 -16.57
CA LEU A 258 22.35 7.99 -15.94
C LEU A 258 21.22 7.79 -14.94
N LEU A 259 20.79 6.54 -14.79
CA LEU A 259 19.78 6.14 -13.83
C LEU A 259 20.36 6.23 -12.41
N GLU A 260 19.56 6.69 -11.45
CA GLU A 260 19.96 6.72 -10.02
C GLU A 260 20.25 5.33 -9.48
N VAL A 261 19.45 4.34 -9.89
CA VAL A 261 19.57 2.95 -9.45
C VAL A 261 19.88 2.08 -10.65
N ASP A 262 21.15 1.83 -10.90
CA ASP A 262 21.65 0.89 -11.92
C ASP A 262 22.41 -0.28 -11.29
N PHE A 263 21.95 -0.73 -10.12
CA PHE A 263 22.51 -1.86 -9.40
C PHE A 263 21.38 -2.80 -8.92
N LEU A 264 21.77 -3.99 -8.50
CA LEU A 264 20.84 -4.97 -7.95
C LEU A 264 20.30 -4.51 -6.59
N VAL A 265 18.97 -4.41 -6.46
CA VAL A 265 18.32 -3.89 -5.25
C VAL A 265 17.84 -5.04 -4.36
N GLY A 266 18.56 -5.26 -3.26
CA GLY A 266 18.14 -6.16 -2.19
C GLY A 266 17.54 -5.39 -1.00
N LYS A 267 17.32 -6.08 0.11
CA LYS A 267 16.71 -5.50 1.32
C LYS A 267 17.48 -4.29 1.88
N LYS A 268 18.83 -4.36 1.90
CA LYS A 268 19.67 -3.27 2.42
C LYS A 268 19.60 -2.04 1.51
N GLN A 269 19.74 -2.25 0.21
CA GLN A 269 19.69 -1.17 -0.79
C GLN A 269 18.32 -0.48 -0.79
N ASN A 270 17.25 -1.25 -0.67
CA ASN A 270 15.88 -0.70 -0.56
C ASN A 270 15.73 0.23 0.65
N LYS A 271 16.25 -0.21 1.82
CA LYS A 271 16.25 0.65 3.00
C LYS A 271 17.04 1.95 2.78
N GLN A 272 18.22 1.87 2.15
CA GLN A 272 19.06 3.04 1.85
C GLN A 272 18.39 3.99 0.85
N ILE A 273 17.73 3.47 -0.18
CA ILE A 273 16.96 4.28 -1.14
C ILE A 273 15.87 5.05 -0.42
N LEU A 274 15.05 4.37 0.38
CA LEU A 274 13.96 5.01 1.11
C LEU A 274 14.47 6.04 2.14
N GLU A 275 15.55 5.75 2.83
CA GLU A 275 16.19 6.69 3.77
C GLU A 275 16.63 7.98 3.05
N LYS A 276 17.23 7.85 1.86
CA LYS A 276 17.58 9.02 1.04
C LYS A 276 16.34 9.76 0.54
N VAL A 277 15.31 9.05 0.08
CA VAL A 277 14.04 9.69 -0.37
C VAL A 277 13.39 10.48 0.77
N ILE A 278 13.32 9.92 1.98
CA ILE A 278 12.74 10.61 3.13
C ILE A 278 13.54 11.88 3.47
N ASN A 279 14.87 11.78 3.47
CA ASN A 279 15.75 12.89 3.83
C ASN A 279 15.75 14.01 2.78
N THR A 280 15.56 13.70 1.51
CA THR A 280 15.60 14.67 0.42
C THR A 280 14.24 15.28 0.11
N HIS A 281 13.20 14.46 0.07
CA HIS A 281 11.86 14.85 -0.41
C HIS A 281 10.78 14.85 0.69
N GLY A 282 11.09 14.34 1.87
CA GLY A 282 10.15 14.26 2.98
C GLY A 282 9.13 13.12 2.88
N ALA A 283 8.15 13.12 3.80
CA ALA A 283 7.25 12.00 4.03
C ALA A 283 6.24 11.77 2.89
N THR A 284 5.71 12.85 2.30
CA THR A 284 4.66 12.77 1.27
C THR A 284 5.14 12.06 0.01
N VAL A 285 6.28 12.49 -0.53
CA VAL A 285 6.87 11.86 -1.72
C VAL A 285 7.28 10.42 -1.43
N THR A 286 7.79 10.17 -0.22
CA THR A 286 8.13 8.80 0.19
C THR A 286 6.91 7.88 0.23
N ALA A 287 5.77 8.38 0.70
CA ALA A 287 4.52 7.62 0.69
C ALA A 287 4.10 7.24 -0.74
N GLU A 288 4.21 8.17 -1.69
CA GLU A 288 3.94 7.88 -3.11
C GLU A 288 4.90 6.85 -3.70
N VAL A 289 6.19 6.96 -3.39
CA VAL A 289 7.22 5.98 -3.83
C VAL A 289 6.93 4.60 -3.25
N LEU A 290 6.54 4.52 -1.98
CA LEU A 290 6.16 3.27 -1.32
C LEU A 290 4.92 2.64 -1.96
N ASP A 291 3.86 3.43 -2.20
CA ASP A 291 2.64 2.96 -2.85
C ASP A 291 2.91 2.44 -4.26
N LYS A 292 3.64 3.19 -5.08
CA LYS A 292 4.05 2.77 -6.43
C LYS A 292 4.93 1.53 -6.39
N SER A 293 5.88 1.45 -5.45
CA SER A 293 6.74 0.28 -5.29
C SER A 293 5.95 -0.98 -4.91
N CYS A 294 4.95 -0.85 -4.02
CA CYS A 294 4.03 -1.93 -3.69
C CYS A 294 3.21 -2.37 -4.90
N GLN A 295 2.64 -1.43 -5.63
CA GLN A 295 1.85 -1.72 -6.82
C GLN A 295 2.68 -2.43 -7.90
N HIS A 296 3.86 -1.94 -8.21
CA HIS A 296 4.76 -2.58 -9.19
C HIS A 296 5.30 -3.93 -8.75
N SER A 297 5.49 -4.16 -7.45
CA SER A 297 5.90 -5.47 -6.95
C SER A 297 4.74 -6.47 -6.83
N SER A 298 3.51 -6.00 -6.62
CA SER A 298 2.30 -6.83 -6.48
C SER A 298 1.51 -6.99 -7.77
N ILE A 299 1.55 -6.02 -8.69
CA ILE A 299 0.74 -6.02 -9.91
C ILE A 299 1.56 -6.45 -11.14
N ASN A 300 1.24 -7.62 -11.62
CA ASN A 300 1.17 -8.08 -13.01
C ASN A 300 2.44 -8.15 -13.86
N THR A 301 3.51 -7.39 -13.68
CA THR A 301 4.67 -7.51 -14.59
C THR A 301 5.73 -8.46 -14.06
N ALA A 302 6.10 -8.36 -12.81
CA ALA A 302 7.06 -9.30 -12.19
C ALA A 302 6.37 -10.60 -11.75
N PHE A 303 5.14 -10.53 -11.19
CA PHE A 303 4.43 -11.70 -10.70
C PHE A 303 3.82 -12.58 -11.80
N SER A 304 3.35 -12.03 -12.91
CA SER A 304 2.89 -12.85 -14.04
C SER A 304 4.05 -13.60 -14.69
N SER A 305 5.22 -12.97 -14.80
CA SER A 305 6.42 -13.65 -15.30
C SER A 305 7.06 -14.60 -14.26
N VAL A 306 7.00 -14.29 -12.96
CA VAL A 306 7.38 -15.22 -11.89
C VAL A 306 6.39 -16.39 -11.83
N ARG A 307 5.08 -16.17 -11.89
CA ARG A 307 4.10 -17.28 -11.98
C ARG A 307 4.32 -18.15 -13.22
N SER A 308 4.62 -17.58 -14.37
CA SER A 308 4.92 -18.36 -15.58
C SER A 308 6.26 -19.09 -15.50
N ALA A 309 7.27 -18.52 -14.84
CA ALA A 309 8.56 -19.18 -14.60
C ALA A 309 8.44 -20.30 -13.54
N PHE A 310 7.67 -20.08 -12.46
CA PHE A 310 7.37 -21.11 -11.46
C PHE A 310 6.42 -22.21 -11.99
N ALA A 311 5.47 -21.88 -12.85
CA ALA A 311 4.62 -22.87 -13.51
C ALA A 311 5.39 -23.77 -14.50
N ARG A 312 6.52 -23.30 -15.04
CA ARG A 312 7.41 -24.09 -15.89
C ARG A 312 8.45 -24.92 -15.12
N SER A 313 8.77 -24.56 -13.88
CA SER A 313 9.60 -25.35 -12.99
C SER A 313 8.71 -26.18 -12.06
N GLN A 314 8.34 -27.39 -12.47
CA GLN A 314 7.47 -28.32 -11.71
C GLN A 314 8.07 -28.80 -10.38
N THR A 315 9.00 -28.09 -9.75
CA THR A 315 9.69 -28.58 -8.54
C THR A 315 9.38 -27.79 -7.26
N TYR A 316 8.52 -26.75 -7.29
CA TYR A 316 8.15 -26.02 -6.07
C TYR A 316 6.64 -25.79 -5.92
N SER A 317 5.87 -26.86 -6.06
CA SER A 317 4.40 -26.87 -5.96
C SER A 317 3.93 -27.24 -4.55
N ARG A 318 4.43 -26.61 -3.50
CA ARG A 318 3.85 -26.85 -2.15
C ARG A 318 4.12 -25.78 -1.08
N ALA A 319 4.13 -24.51 -1.42
CA ALA A 319 4.26 -23.48 -0.38
C ALA A 319 3.52 -22.16 -0.69
N VAL A 320 2.35 -22.22 -1.28
CA VAL A 320 1.39 -21.08 -1.20
C VAL A 320 0.00 -21.68 -0.99
N TYR A 321 -0.40 -21.75 0.26
CA TYR A 321 -1.76 -22.13 0.64
C TYR A 321 -2.69 -20.95 0.37
N ILE A 322 -3.40 -21.00 -0.74
CA ILE A 322 -4.59 -20.17 -0.96
C ILE A 322 -5.77 -21.03 -0.46
N PRO A 323 -6.49 -20.65 0.58
CA PRO A 323 -7.69 -21.35 0.95
C PRO A 323 -8.77 -21.09 -0.10
N THR A 324 -8.91 -22.00 -1.05
CA THR A 324 -10.15 -22.12 -1.82
C THR A 324 -11.23 -22.61 -0.86
N VAL A 325 -12.20 -21.76 -0.59
CA VAL A 325 -13.45 -22.16 0.06
C VAL A 325 -14.16 -23.12 -0.91
N SER A 326 -13.97 -24.41 -0.71
CA SER A 326 -14.81 -25.42 -1.34
C SER A 326 -16.08 -25.60 -0.49
N SER A 327 -17.18 -25.14 -1.05
CA SER A 327 -18.53 -25.53 -0.60
C SER A 327 -18.71 -27.02 -0.89
N SER A 328 -18.66 -27.86 0.13
CA SER A 328 -19.23 -29.19 0.10
C SER A 328 -20.21 -29.36 1.25
N PRO A 329 -21.41 -29.86 0.99
CA PRO A 329 -22.42 -30.03 2.04
C PRO A 329 -22.05 -31.20 2.95
N VAL A 330 -21.92 -30.92 4.25
CA VAL A 330 -21.83 -31.98 5.27
C VAL A 330 -23.21 -32.56 5.46
N SER A 331 -23.40 -33.78 5.00
CA SER A 331 -24.53 -34.62 5.33
C SER A 331 -24.45 -35.03 6.82
N MET A 332 -25.43 -34.59 7.59
CA MET A 332 -25.68 -35.06 8.94
C MET A 332 -26.23 -36.48 8.89
N GLU A 333 -25.45 -37.47 9.26
CA GLU A 333 -25.97 -38.77 9.72
C GLU A 333 -26.23 -38.72 11.19
N ILE A 334 -27.52 -38.76 11.55
CA ILE A 334 -27.97 -39.00 12.93
C ILE A 334 -27.91 -40.51 13.16
N SER A 335 -26.96 -40.96 13.95
CA SER A 335 -26.99 -42.33 14.51
C SER A 335 -27.66 -42.27 15.86
N ARG A 336 -28.89 -42.84 15.96
CA ARG A 336 -29.56 -43.25 17.19
C ARG A 336 -28.94 -44.56 17.63
N THR A 337 -28.44 -44.61 18.88
CA THR A 337 -28.56 -45.86 19.71
C THR A 337 -28.34 -45.51 21.17
N LEU A 338 -29.42 -45.78 21.97
CA LEU A 338 -29.50 -46.11 23.41
C LEU A 338 -28.81 -45.20 24.41
#